data_b1dd78458b33114c77597267552c8505
#
_entry.id   b1dd78458b33114c77597267552c8505
#
_cell.length_a   1.000
_cell.length_b   1.000
_cell.length_c   1.000
_cell.angle_alpha   90.00
_cell.angle_beta   90.00
_cell.angle_gamma   90.00
#
_symmetry.space_group_name_H-M   'P 1'
#
loop_
_entity.id
_entity.type
_entity.pdbx_description
1 polymer ?
#
loop_
_entity_poly.entity_id
_entity_poly.type
_entity_poly.pdbx_seq_one_letter_code
_entity_poly.pdbx_strand_id
1 'polypeptide(L)'
;MAGQPPFAVHISLTVNPESVYLDLAERLLFVLDYLMSQAPFQRLIDAARIGALGHSSGGTTALALGGAVFDSRAMQQYCASAAACQDKGCAYARHAPPRSLPRPAAPRAYRDERVKAVVALDPALGPGYDARALSMVSVPVHVVGAVQNDFLPFVHHAGRFARLIPGASLTQLTQGEGHFIFLDECDADLEAHGVLLCRDRAGVHRARVHAHLKVIIQRFFDTHLRAP
;
A
#
# COMPACT_ATOMS: atom_id res chain seq x y z
N MET A 1 28.65 21.65 -0.93
CA MET A 1 27.99 21.07 -2.12
C MET A 1 26.66 20.52 -1.65
N ALA A 2 25.55 21.15 -2.05
CA ALA A 2 24.21 20.69 -1.69
C ALA A 2 23.98 19.36 -2.39
N GLY A 3 23.78 18.27 -1.62
CA GLY A 3 23.50 16.96 -2.16
C GLY A 3 22.22 17.02 -2.98
N GLN A 4 22.27 16.49 -4.22
CA GLN A 4 21.07 16.27 -5.01
C GLN A 4 20.09 15.40 -4.21
N PRO A 5 18.78 15.74 -4.23
CA PRO A 5 17.79 14.89 -3.59
C PRO A 5 17.86 13.49 -4.19
N PRO A 6 17.63 12.44 -3.38
CA PRO A 6 17.60 11.08 -3.89
C PRO A 6 16.54 10.99 -5.00
N PHE A 7 16.91 10.41 -6.13
CA PHE A 7 15.95 10.17 -7.22
C PHE A 7 14.89 9.19 -6.72
N ALA A 8 13.65 9.66 -6.64
CA ALA A 8 12.51 8.78 -6.45
C ALA A 8 12.17 8.15 -7.80
N VAL A 9 12.36 6.85 -7.94
CA VAL A 9 11.81 6.11 -9.08
C VAL A 9 10.34 5.82 -8.77
N HIS A 10 9.45 6.52 -9.44
CA HIS A 10 8.02 6.26 -9.35
C HIS A 10 7.64 5.21 -10.37
N ILE A 11 7.33 4.00 -9.91
CA ILE A 11 6.80 2.93 -10.75
C ILE A 11 5.28 2.93 -10.54
N SER A 12 4.55 3.49 -11.51
CA SER A 12 3.10 3.36 -11.56
C SER A 12 2.76 2.05 -12.27
N LEU A 13 2.30 1.07 -11.51
CA LEU A 13 1.76 -0.16 -12.06
C LEU A 13 0.27 0.01 -12.26
N THR A 14 -0.18 0.12 -13.50
CA THR A 14 -1.59 -0.01 -13.85
C THR A 14 -2.00 -1.44 -13.59
N VAL A 15 -2.83 -1.65 -12.56
CA VAL A 15 -3.28 -2.98 -12.16
C VAL A 15 -4.41 -3.40 -13.07
N ASN A 16 -4.20 -4.46 -13.86
CA ASN A 16 -5.31 -5.20 -14.44
C ASN A 16 -6.05 -5.92 -13.27
N PRO A 17 -7.39 -5.78 -13.13
CA PRO A 17 -8.17 -6.44 -12.09
C PRO A 17 -7.94 -7.94 -11.99
N GLU A 18 -7.47 -8.57 -13.06
CA GLU A 18 -7.23 -10.01 -13.15
C GLU A 18 -6.03 -10.53 -12.36
N SER A 19 -5.05 -9.64 -11.99
CA SER A 19 -3.77 -10.06 -11.40
C SER A 19 -3.53 -9.53 -9.98
N VAL A 20 -4.55 -9.15 -9.26
CA VAL A 20 -4.54 -8.08 -8.24
C VAL A 20 -3.59 -8.26 -7.05
N TYR A 21 -3.19 -9.47 -6.60
CA TYR A 21 -2.58 -9.48 -5.27
C TYR A 21 -1.25 -10.22 -5.12
N LEU A 22 -0.95 -11.19 -5.98
CA LEU A 22 0.29 -11.95 -5.89
C LEU A 22 1.32 -11.51 -6.94
N ASP A 23 0.84 -11.02 -8.09
CA ASP A 23 1.66 -10.55 -9.19
C ASP A 23 2.38 -9.21 -8.91
N LEU A 24 1.79 -8.33 -8.08
CA LEU A 24 2.37 -6.99 -7.85
C LEU A 24 3.71 -7.07 -7.12
N ALA A 25 3.81 -7.92 -6.10
CA ALA A 25 5.07 -8.08 -5.38
C ALA A 25 6.14 -8.70 -6.28
N GLU A 26 5.79 -9.73 -7.07
CA GLU A 26 6.73 -10.37 -8.01
C GLU A 26 7.20 -9.39 -9.10
N ARG A 27 6.29 -8.58 -9.63
CA ARG A 27 6.64 -7.56 -10.63
C ARG A 27 7.53 -6.48 -10.07
N LEU A 28 7.28 -6.02 -8.82
CA LEU A 28 8.15 -5.05 -8.17
C LEU A 28 9.54 -5.61 -7.90
N LEU A 29 9.64 -6.87 -7.47
CA LEU A 29 10.90 -7.56 -7.29
C LEU A 29 11.68 -7.65 -8.61
N PHE A 30 11.00 -8.06 -9.68
CA PHE A 30 11.59 -8.09 -11.02
C PHE A 30 12.09 -6.72 -11.48
N VAL A 31 11.30 -5.66 -11.30
CA VAL A 31 11.70 -4.31 -11.67
C VAL A 31 12.89 -3.84 -10.85
N LEU A 32 12.92 -4.12 -9.56
CA LEU A 32 14.04 -3.78 -8.70
C LEU A 32 15.31 -4.52 -9.12
N ASP A 33 15.21 -5.81 -9.42
CA ASP A 33 16.34 -6.62 -9.93
C ASP A 33 16.84 -6.07 -11.27
N TYR A 34 15.93 -5.73 -12.17
CA TYR A 34 16.28 -5.13 -13.44
C TYR A 34 17.02 -3.80 -13.27
N LEU A 35 16.46 -2.87 -12.49
CA LEU A 35 17.08 -1.57 -12.27
C LEU A 35 18.48 -1.68 -11.64
N MET A 36 18.64 -2.60 -10.70
CA MET A 36 19.93 -2.83 -10.04
C MET A 36 20.93 -3.56 -10.91
N SER A 37 20.50 -4.27 -11.96
CA SER A 37 21.39 -4.94 -12.92
C SER A 37 21.84 -4.04 -14.07
N GLN A 38 21.13 -2.96 -14.37
CA GLN A 38 21.42 -2.08 -15.50
C GLN A 38 22.37 -0.94 -15.11
N ALA A 39 23.51 -0.84 -15.79
CA ALA A 39 24.58 0.10 -15.49
C ALA A 39 24.18 1.58 -15.31
N PRO A 40 23.24 2.16 -16.08
CA PRO A 40 22.81 3.54 -15.86
C PRO A 40 22.08 3.73 -14.51
N PHE A 41 21.22 2.77 -14.11
CA PHE A 41 20.41 2.85 -12.89
C PHE A 41 21.20 2.42 -11.66
N GLN A 42 22.03 1.40 -11.78
CA GLN A 42 22.84 0.87 -10.68
C GLN A 42 23.70 1.94 -9.99
N ARG A 43 24.17 2.96 -10.74
CA ARG A 43 24.96 4.07 -10.21
C ARG A 43 24.12 5.12 -9.46
N LEU A 44 22.79 5.12 -9.69
CA LEU A 44 21.85 6.09 -9.11
C LEU A 44 21.12 5.53 -7.89
N ILE A 45 21.09 4.19 -7.74
CA ILE A 45 20.36 3.50 -6.67
C ILE A 45 21.33 3.14 -5.55
N ASP A 46 21.03 3.63 -4.35
CA ASP A 46 21.67 3.16 -3.14
C ASP A 46 20.91 1.94 -2.60
N ALA A 47 21.48 0.75 -2.79
CA ALA A 47 20.87 -0.51 -2.38
C ALA A 47 20.64 -0.62 -0.85
N ALA A 48 21.35 0.17 -0.05
CA ALA A 48 21.15 0.21 1.40
C ALA A 48 20.01 1.12 1.84
N ARG A 49 19.42 1.92 0.92
CA ARG A 49 18.43 2.95 1.22
C ARG A 49 17.19 2.86 0.35
N ILE A 50 16.64 1.67 0.19
CA ILE A 50 15.41 1.45 -0.57
C ILE A 50 14.22 1.44 0.37
N GLY A 51 13.26 2.34 0.13
CA GLY A 51 11.95 2.36 0.78
C GLY A 51 10.85 1.92 -0.19
N ALA A 52 9.79 1.33 0.34
CA ALA A 52 8.59 1.02 -0.41
C ALA A 52 7.41 1.89 0.04
N LEU A 53 6.68 2.45 -0.92
CA LEU A 53 5.48 3.23 -0.66
C LEU A 53 4.37 2.79 -1.61
N GLY A 54 3.15 2.70 -1.09
CA GLY A 54 2.01 2.37 -1.94
C GLY A 54 0.67 2.74 -1.32
N HIS A 55 -0.33 2.91 -2.19
CA HIS A 55 -1.72 3.16 -1.81
C HIS A 55 -2.58 1.93 -2.08
N SER A 56 -3.55 1.66 -1.20
CA SER A 56 -4.53 0.58 -1.36
C SER A 56 -3.86 -0.80 -1.50
N SER A 57 -4.06 -1.50 -2.61
CA SER A 57 -3.35 -2.74 -2.95
C SER A 57 -1.84 -2.54 -3.07
N GLY A 58 -1.39 -1.37 -3.52
CA GLY A 58 0.03 -1.01 -3.53
C GLY A 58 0.60 -0.87 -2.11
N GLY A 59 -0.17 -0.36 -1.15
CA GLY A 59 0.20 -0.32 0.26
C GLY A 59 0.39 -1.71 0.86
N THR A 60 -0.51 -2.63 0.52
CA THR A 60 -0.40 -4.04 0.93
C THR A 60 0.79 -4.73 0.27
N THR A 61 1.07 -4.40 -1.00
CA THR A 61 2.25 -4.90 -1.71
C THR A 61 3.54 -4.41 -1.05
N ALA A 62 3.62 -3.13 -0.67
CA ALA A 62 4.76 -2.60 0.07
C ALA A 62 4.97 -3.32 1.41
N LEU A 63 3.89 -3.62 2.14
CA LEU A 63 3.93 -4.42 3.36
C LEU A 63 4.40 -5.86 3.11
N ALA A 64 4.02 -6.48 1.98
CA ALA A 64 4.49 -7.81 1.60
C ALA A 64 6.00 -7.82 1.33
N LEU A 65 6.55 -6.78 0.68
CA LEU A 65 7.99 -6.60 0.53
C LEU A 65 8.71 -6.41 1.88
N GLY A 66 8.02 -5.85 2.88
CA GLY A 66 8.48 -5.74 4.26
C GLY A 66 8.39 -7.02 5.07
N GLY A 67 7.72 -8.06 4.55
CA GLY A 67 7.60 -9.37 5.19
C GLY A 67 6.19 -9.83 5.56
N ALA A 68 5.14 -9.03 5.32
CA ALA A 68 3.77 -9.45 5.58
C ALA A 68 3.34 -10.60 4.65
N VAL A 69 2.66 -11.59 5.21
CA VAL A 69 2.21 -12.79 4.48
C VAL A 69 0.68 -12.80 4.37
N PHE A 70 0.18 -12.83 3.15
CA PHE A 70 -1.25 -12.78 2.84
C PHE A 70 -1.90 -14.17 2.86
N ASP A 71 -3.04 -14.29 3.55
CA ASP A 71 -3.93 -15.45 3.50
C ASP A 71 -5.22 -15.11 2.74
N SER A 72 -5.32 -15.64 1.53
CA SER A 72 -6.50 -15.45 0.70
C SER A 72 -7.77 -16.08 1.26
N ARG A 73 -7.64 -17.16 2.07
CA ARG A 73 -8.80 -17.83 2.70
C ARG A 73 -9.39 -16.96 3.81
N ALA A 74 -8.54 -16.36 4.64
CA ALA A 74 -8.98 -15.42 5.67
C ALA A 74 -9.71 -14.22 5.05
N MET A 75 -9.19 -13.66 3.94
CA MET A 75 -9.87 -12.59 3.22
C MET A 75 -11.22 -13.02 2.64
N GLN A 76 -11.31 -14.21 2.04
CA GLN A 76 -12.57 -14.76 1.52
C GLN A 76 -13.61 -14.98 2.63
N GLN A 77 -13.18 -15.52 3.78
CA GLN A 77 -14.06 -15.72 4.94
C GLN A 77 -14.60 -14.38 5.46
N TYR A 78 -13.73 -13.36 5.56
CA TYR A 78 -14.17 -12.02 5.94
C TYR A 78 -15.20 -11.47 4.95
N CYS A 79 -14.93 -11.51 3.64
CA CYS A 79 -15.84 -11.00 2.62
C CYS A 79 -17.19 -11.75 2.55
N ALA A 80 -17.25 -12.97 3.07
CA ALA A 80 -18.48 -13.73 3.22
C ALA A 80 -19.23 -13.43 4.52
N SER A 81 -18.63 -12.69 5.45
CA SER A 81 -19.20 -12.39 6.76
C SER A 81 -20.04 -11.10 6.76
N ALA A 82 -20.88 -10.93 7.78
CA ALA A 82 -21.63 -9.70 8.00
C ALA A 82 -20.73 -8.48 8.29
N ALA A 83 -19.50 -8.69 8.81
CA ALA A 83 -18.53 -7.63 9.07
C ALA A 83 -18.08 -6.89 7.80
N ALA A 84 -18.19 -7.53 6.64
CA ALA A 84 -17.80 -6.96 5.35
C ALA A 84 -18.94 -6.19 4.64
N CYS A 85 -20.07 -5.96 5.28
CA CYS A 85 -21.26 -5.36 4.63
C CYS A 85 -20.99 -3.95 4.05
N GLN A 86 -20.07 -3.21 4.65
CA GLN A 86 -19.66 -1.86 4.20
C GLN A 86 -18.33 -1.84 3.44
N ASP A 87 -17.71 -3.00 3.24
CA ASP A 87 -16.40 -3.11 2.59
C ASP A 87 -16.55 -3.22 1.07
N LYS A 88 -16.34 -2.10 0.38
CA LYS A 88 -16.41 -2.04 -1.08
C LYS A 88 -15.24 -2.79 -1.75
N GLY A 89 -14.13 -3.00 -1.06
CA GLY A 89 -13.04 -3.86 -1.52
C GLY A 89 -13.49 -5.31 -1.71
N CYS A 90 -14.38 -5.81 -0.84
CA CYS A 90 -15.00 -7.13 -1.02
C CYS A 90 -15.96 -7.18 -2.22
N ALA A 91 -16.70 -6.09 -2.48
CA ALA A 91 -17.55 -5.99 -3.66
C ALA A 91 -16.71 -6.00 -4.94
N TYR A 92 -15.63 -5.21 -4.94
CA TYR A 92 -14.67 -5.19 -6.05
C TYR A 92 -14.08 -6.57 -6.35
N ALA A 93 -13.64 -7.30 -5.32
CA ALA A 93 -13.06 -8.63 -5.47
C ALA A 93 -14.04 -9.68 -6.05
N ARG A 94 -15.36 -9.54 -5.80
CA ARG A 94 -16.39 -10.43 -6.35
C ARG A 94 -16.62 -10.25 -7.86
N HIS A 95 -16.36 -9.05 -8.37
CA HIS A 95 -16.55 -8.73 -9.80
C HIS A 95 -15.28 -8.96 -10.62
N ALA A 96 -14.16 -9.29 -9.97
CA ALA A 96 -12.93 -9.64 -10.67
C ALA A 96 -13.14 -10.99 -11.42
N PRO A 97 -12.73 -11.09 -12.70
CA PRO A 97 -12.87 -12.34 -13.45
C PRO A 97 -12.10 -13.47 -12.78
N PRO A 98 -12.58 -14.73 -12.94
CA PRO A 98 -11.90 -15.88 -12.38
C PRO A 98 -10.48 -15.99 -12.91
N ARG A 99 -9.52 -16.19 -12.02
CA ARG A 99 -8.11 -16.30 -12.40
C ARG A 99 -7.84 -17.53 -13.25
N SER A 100 -7.15 -17.33 -14.36
CA SER A 100 -6.63 -18.40 -15.23
C SER A 100 -5.33 -19.04 -14.70
N LEU A 101 -4.68 -18.45 -13.69
CA LEU A 101 -3.42 -18.95 -13.14
C LEU A 101 -3.65 -19.86 -11.92
N PRO A 102 -2.86 -20.93 -11.75
CA PRO A 102 -2.91 -21.79 -10.57
C PRO A 102 -2.66 -20.96 -9.31
N ARG A 103 -3.55 -21.07 -8.33
CA ARG A 103 -3.35 -20.44 -7.01
C ARG A 103 -2.19 -21.14 -6.29
N PRO A 104 -1.28 -20.41 -5.65
CA PRO A 104 -0.32 -21.04 -4.75
C PRO A 104 -1.06 -21.84 -3.69
N ALA A 105 -0.64 -23.05 -3.45
CA ALA A 105 -1.25 -23.95 -2.46
C ALA A 105 -1.05 -23.47 -1.01
N ALA A 106 -0.08 -22.56 -0.79
CA ALA A 106 0.27 -22.00 0.51
C ALA A 106 0.53 -20.49 0.42
N PRO A 107 0.39 -19.75 1.55
CA PRO A 107 0.82 -18.36 1.65
C PRO A 107 2.30 -18.23 1.25
N ARG A 108 2.61 -17.24 0.41
CA ARG A 108 3.96 -16.98 -0.06
C ARG A 108 4.48 -15.70 0.56
N ALA A 109 5.71 -15.75 1.09
CA ALA A 109 6.43 -14.57 1.54
C ALA A 109 7.12 -13.88 0.35
N TYR A 110 6.98 -12.57 0.26
CA TYR A 110 7.61 -11.72 -0.76
C TYR A 110 8.63 -10.76 -0.18
N ARG A 111 9.10 -11.01 1.04
CA ARG A 111 10.07 -10.17 1.71
C ARG A 111 11.32 -9.97 0.84
N ASP A 112 11.71 -8.71 0.68
CA ASP A 112 12.96 -8.32 0.06
C ASP A 112 13.83 -7.57 1.06
N GLU A 113 15.01 -8.10 1.35
CA GLU A 113 15.93 -7.52 2.34
C GLU A 113 16.51 -6.16 1.94
N ARG A 114 16.40 -5.80 0.67
CA ARG A 114 16.76 -4.46 0.16
C ARG A 114 15.78 -3.39 0.62
N VAL A 115 14.51 -3.75 0.87
CA VAL A 115 13.51 -2.82 1.41
C VAL A 115 13.77 -2.59 2.89
N LYS A 116 14.08 -1.35 3.26
CA LYS A 116 14.47 -0.97 4.62
C LYS A 116 13.38 -0.22 5.41
N ALA A 117 12.39 0.35 4.73
CA ALA A 117 11.27 1.03 5.35
C ALA A 117 10.04 0.98 4.45
N VAL A 118 8.84 1.00 5.04
CA VAL A 118 7.56 0.92 4.31
C VAL A 118 6.63 2.03 4.74
N VAL A 119 6.01 2.71 3.76
CA VAL A 119 4.85 3.58 3.97
C VAL A 119 3.65 2.99 3.26
N ALA A 120 2.59 2.71 4.01
CA ALA A 120 1.35 2.15 3.49
C ALA A 120 0.21 3.17 3.61
N LEU A 121 -0.26 3.67 2.48
CA LEU A 121 -1.36 4.64 2.39
C LEU A 121 -2.67 3.88 2.20
N ASP A 122 -3.55 3.95 3.18
CA ASP A 122 -4.84 3.24 3.19
C ASP A 122 -4.74 1.79 2.65
N PRO A 123 -3.82 0.97 3.20
CA PRO A 123 -3.56 -0.36 2.69
C PRO A 123 -4.83 -1.22 2.71
N ALA A 124 -5.10 -1.90 1.61
CA ALA A 124 -6.25 -2.79 1.45
C ALA A 124 -6.01 -4.17 2.12
N LEU A 125 -6.99 -5.07 2.03
CA LEU A 125 -6.88 -6.50 2.37
C LEU A 125 -6.49 -6.83 3.82
N GLY A 126 -6.64 -5.90 4.74
CA GLY A 126 -6.29 -6.12 6.15
C GLY A 126 -6.80 -7.42 6.77
N PRO A 127 -8.06 -7.87 6.50
CA PRO A 127 -8.57 -9.14 7.02
C PRO A 127 -7.82 -10.38 6.54
N GLY A 128 -7.12 -10.31 5.43
CA GLY A 128 -6.26 -11.40 4.91
C GLY A 128 -4.90 -11.52 5.63
N TYR A 129 -4.68 -10.74 6.69
CA TYR A 129 -3.46 -10.80 7.49
C TYR A 129 -3.80 -11.00 8.96
N ASP A 130 -3.35 -12.08 9.54
CA ASP A 130 -3.46 -12.30 10.99
C ASP A 130 -2.30 -11.62 11.75
N ALA A 131 -2.34 -11.66 13.08
CA ALA A 131 -1.32 -11.06 13.91
C ALA A 131 0.07 -11.69 13.70
N ARG A 132 0.10 -13.00 13.44
CA ARG A 132 1.35 -13.73 13.17
C ARG A 132 1.96 -13.30 11.84
N ALA A 133 1.14 -13.20 10.78
CA ALA A 133 1.59 -12.73 9.47
C ALA A 133 2.17 -11.31 9.54
N LEU A 134 1.55 -10.44 10.33
CA LEU A 134 2.00 -9.05 10.50
C LEU A 134 3.19 -8.91 11.46
N SER A 135 3.37 -9.82 12.40
CA SER A 135 4.56 -9.84 13.26
C SER A 135 5.85 -10.22 12.52
N MET A 136 5.73 -10.76 11.31
CA MET A 136 6.88 -11.05 10.42
C MET A 136 7.44 -9.81 9.72
N VAL A 137 6.72 -8.69 9.74
CA VAL A 137 7.22 -7.41 9.21
C VAL A 137 8.31 -6.90 10.14
N SER A 138 9.52 -6.84 9.64
CA SER A 138 10.72 -6.55 10.44
C SER A 138 11.39 -5.22 10.10
N VAL A 139 10.78 -4.44 9.21
CA VAL A 139 11.24 -3.09 8.84
C VAL A 139 10.35 -2.04 9.49
N PRO A 140 10.84 -0.80 9.70
CA PRO A 140 9.99 0.30 10.11
C PRO A 140 8.81 0.50 9.16
N VAL A 141 7.61 0.67 9.72
CA VAL A 141 6.37 0.89 8.96
C VAL A 141 5.67 2.16 9.43
N HIS A 142 5.24 2.97 8.47
CA HIS A 142 4.30 4.05 8.69
C HIS A 142 3.00 3.78 7.92
N VAL A 143 1.90 3.75 8.63
CA VAL A 143 0.57 3.60 8.04
C VAL A 143 -0.11 4.97 8.02
N VAL A 144 -0.69 5.34 6.90
CA VAL A 144 -1.62 6.46 6.81
C VAL A 144 -3.00 5.90 6.51
N GLY A 145 -4.03 6.32 7.25
CA GLY A 145 -5.37 5.81 7.04
C GLY A 145 -6.45 6.88 7.18
N ALA A 146 -7.39 6.92 6.22
CA ALA A 146 -8.59 7.74 6.30
C ALA A 146 -9.58 7.08 7.27
N VAL A 147 -9.89 7.76 8.38
CA VAL A 147 -10.78 7.21 9.42
C VAL A 147 -12.21 7.09 8.92
N GLN A 148 -12.65 8.07 8.11
CA GLN A 148 -13.98 8.09 7.50
C GLN A 148 -13.94 7.54 6.06
N ASN A 149 -13.14 6.50 5.86
CA ASN A 149 -12.94 5.83 4.58
C ASN A 149 -14.28 5.37 4.00
N ASP A 150 -14.48 5.66 2.72
CA ASP A 150 -15.74 5.40 1.99
C ASP A 150 -15.65 4.15 1.10
N PHE A 151 -14.51 3.45 1.14
CA PHE A 151 -14.26 2.25 0.34
C PHE A 151 -13.83 1.06 1.21
N LEU A 152 -12.87 1.27 2.12
CA LEU A 152 -12.30 0.25 3.01
C LEU A 152 -12.53 0.63 4.47
N PRO A 153 -13.32 -0.11 5.26
CA PRO A 153 -13.51 0.21 6.67
C PRO A 153 -12.18 0.28 7.43
N PHE A 154 -11.86 1.46 7.97
CA PHE A 154 -10.57 1.75 8.63
C PHE A 154 -10.15 0.70 9.65
N VAL A 155 -11.09 0.25 10.49
CA VAL A 155 -10.80 -0.71 11.57
C VAL A 155 -10.35 -2.09 11.08
N HIS A 156 -10.75 -2.47 9.88
CA HIS A 156 -10.42 -3.75 9.25
C HIS A 156 -9.20 -3.66 8.32
N HIS A 157 -8.80 -2.46 7.91
CA HIS A 157 -7.73 -2.20 6.96
C HIS A 157 -6.61 -1.38 7.60
N ALA A 158 -6.47 -0.09 7.34
CA ALA A 158 -5.36 0.73 7.82
C ALA A 158 -5.16 0.65 9.35
N GLY A 159 -6.25 0.77 10.12
CA GLY A 159 -6.21 0.66 11.58
C GLY A 159 -5.78 -0.73 12.07
N ARG A 160 -6.13 -1.80 11.34
CA ARG A 160 -5.69 -3.16 11.65
C ARG A 160 -4.18 -3.32 11.44
N PHE A 161 -3.65 -2.87 10.31
CA PHE A 161 -2.21 -2.92 10.04
C PHE A 161 -1.42 -2.15 11.10
N ALA A 162 -1.82 -0.91 11.38
CA ALA A 162 -1.15 -0.09 12.39
C ALA A 162 -1.15 -0.72 13.79
N ARG A 163 -2.22 -1.44 14.15
CA ARG A 163 -2.35 -2.09 15.47
C ARG A 163 -1.53 -3.38 15.56
N LEU A 164 -1.42 -4.15 14.48
CA LEU A 164 -0.88 -5.51 14.52
C LEU A 164 0.58 -5.61 14.05
N ILE A 165 1.08 -4.62 13.31
CA ILE A 165 2.50 -4.58 12.93
C ILE A 165 3.30 -4.03 14.12
N PRO A 166 4.29 -4.76 14.65
CA PRO A 166 5.09 -4.30 15.78
C PRO A 166 5.82 -2.98 15.46
N GLY A 167 5.65 -1.97 16.31
CA GLY A 167 6.33 -0.68 16.16
C GLY A 167 5.84 0.19 14.99
N ALA A 168 4.76 -0.18 14.31
CA ALA A 168 4.21 0.66 13.26
C ALA A 168 3.72 2.00 13.82
N SER A 169 4.04 3.08 13.12
CA SER A 169 3.49 4.41 13.37
C SER A 169 2.25 4.67 12.50
N LEU A 170 1.34 5.53 12.97
CA LEU A 170 0.06 5.78 12.30
C LEU A 170 -0.21 7.29 12.20
N THR A 171 -0.55 7.73 10.98
CA THR A 171 -1.23 9.01 10.75
C THR A 171 -2.69 8.75 10.38
N GLN A 172 -3.59 9.33 11.15
CA GLN A 172 -5.03 9.28 10.88
C GLN A 172 -5.47 10.55 10.15
N LEU A 173 -6.14 10.40 9.02
CA LEU A 173 -6.84 11.46 8.33
C LEU A 173 -8.28 11.47 8.87
N THR A 174 -8.70 12.59 9.50
CA THR A 174 -9.95 12.64 10.29
C THR A 174 -10.91 13.74 9.85
N GLN A 175 -10.64 14.41 8.72
CA GLN A 175 -11.43 15.56 8.24
C GLN A 175 -12.36 15.22 7.08
N GLY A 176 -12.77 13.96 6.98
CA GLY A 176 -13.68 13.51 5.93
C GLY A 176 -12.99 12.94 4.69
N GLU A 177 -11.68 12.74 4.74
CA GLU A 177 -10.93 12.14 3.65
C GLU A 177 -11.46 10.73 3.34
N GLY A 178 -11.61 10.43 2.04
CA GLY A 178 -11.99 9.12 1.53
C GLY A 178 -10.78 8.30 1.09
N HIS A 179 -11.05 7.06 0.62
CA HIS A 179 -9.99 6.14 0.18
C HIS A 179 -9.12 6.70 -0.95
N PHE A 180 -9.73 7.45 -1.88
CA PHE A 180 -9.06 7.93 -3.08
C PHE A 180 -8.41 9.31 -2.92
N ILE A 181 -8.35 9.85 -1.69
CA ILE A 181 -7.64 11.10 -1.40
C ILE A 181 -6.16 11.09 -1.82
N PHE A 182 -5.57 9.91 -1.94
CA PHE A 182 -4.15 9.70 -2.28
C PHE A 182 -3.87 9.73 -3.79
N LEU A 183 -4.91 9.77 -4.63
CA LEU A 183 -4.77 9.93 -6.09
C LEU A 183 -4.53 11.39 -6.44
N ASP A 184 -3.93 11.63 -7.61
CA ASP A 184 -3.76 12.98 -8.14
C ASP A 184 -5.11 13.68 -8.34
N GLU A 185 -5.09 15.02 -8.35
CA GLU A 185 -6.26 15.81 -8.74
C GLU A 185 -6.63 15.52 -10.18
N CYS A 186 -7.90 15.35 -10.44
CA CYS A 186 -8.42 15.10 -11.78
C CYS A 186 -9.83 15.69 -11.96
N ASP A 187 -10.16 16.10 -13.19
CA ASP A 187 -11.42 16.77 -13.52
C ASP A 187 -12.49 15.79 -14.05
N ALA A 188 -12.18 14.49 -14.11
CA ALA A 188 -13.09 13.50 -14.67
C ALA A 188 -14.04 12.94 -13.61
N ASP A 189 -15.28 12.64 -13.99
CA ASP A 189 -16.25 11.92 -13.17
C ASP A 189 -15.95 10.40 -13.21
N LEU A 190 -14.79 10.02 -12.69
CA LEU A 190 -14.40 8.63 -12.56
C LEU A 190 -14.94 8.05 -11.26
N GLU A 191 -15.51 6.85 -11.34
CA GLU A 191 -16.14 6.16 -10.23
C GLU A 191 -15.62 4.74 -10.06
N ALA A 192 -15.44 4.31 -8.81
CA ALA A 192 -15.19 2.92 -8.45
C ALA A 192 -16.18 2.48 -7.37
N HIS A 193 -17.11 1.58 -7.72
CA HIS A 193 -18.11 1.02 -6.80
C HIS A 193 -18.90 2.08 -6.02
N GLY A 194 -19.35 3.14 -6.69
CA GLY A 194 -20.14 4.22 -6.09
C GLY A 194 -19.29 5.23 -5.31
N VAL A 195 -17.97 5.26 -5.51
CA VAL A 195 -17.06 6.27 -4.94
C VAL A 195 -16.38 7.04 -6.05
N LEU A 196 -16.51 8.36 -6.02
CA LEU A 196 -15.87 9.25 -7.00
C LEU A 196 -14.37 9.34 -6.70
N LEU A 197 -13.54 9.08 -7.71
CA LEU A 197 -12.08 9.04 -7.57
C LEU A 197 -11.47 10.43 -7.51
N CYS A 198 -12.04 11.38 -8.28
CA CYS A 198 -11.53 12.72 -8.47
C CYS A 198 -12.23 13.78 -7.60
N ARG A 199 -13.29 13.40 -6.88
CA ARG A 199 -14.07 14.32 -6.05
C ARG A 199 -13.97 13.93 -4.59
N ASP A 200 -13.68 14.91 -3.77
CA ASP A 200 -13.63 14.80 -2.32
C ASP A 200 -14.91 15.33 -1.67
N ARG A 201 -15.14 14.97 -0.42
CA ARG A 201 -16.24 15.50 0.37
C ARG A 201 -16.07 17.00 0.61
N ALA A 202 -17.18 17.70 0.84
CA ALA A 202 -17.16 19.15 1.13
C ALA A 202 -16.21 19.44 2.31
N GLY A 203 -15.34 20.43 2.13
CA GLY A 203 -14.34 20.82 3.12
C GLY A 203 -13.01 20.05 3.06
N VAL A 204 -12.93 18.95 2.33
CA VAL A 204 -11.68 18.23 2.08
C VAL A 204 -10.92 18.89 0.92
N HIS A 205 -9.64 19.15 1.13
CA HIS A 205 -8.76 19.79 0.14
C HIS A 205 -7.59 18.88 -0.18
N ARG A 206 -7.70 18.12 -1.27
CA ARG A 206 -6.71 17.09 -1.69
C ARG A 206 -5.29 17.63 -1.75
N ALA A 207 -5.06 18.78 -2.39
CA ALA A 207 -3.73 19.40 -2.47
C ALA A 207 -3.11 19.68 -1.09
N ARG A 208 -3.92 20.11 -0.09
CA ARG A 208 -3.43 20.33 1.28
C ARG A 208 -3.07 19.03 1.97
N VAL A 209 -3.89 17.99 1.79
CA VAL A 209 -3.62 16.64 2.32
C VAL A 209 -2.32 16.12 1.71
N HIS A 210 -2.14 16.22 0.39
CA HIS A 210 -0.90 15.81 -0.30
C HIS A 210 0.33 16.57 0.22
N ALA A 211 0.23 17.89 0.37
CA ALA A 211 1.33 18.71 0.92
C ALA A 211 1.72 18.26 2.34
N HIS A 212 0.72 17.95 3.18
CA HIS A 212 0.96 17.44 4.53
C HIS A 212 1.60 16.05 4.52
N LEU A 213 1.05 15.12 3.72
CA LEU A 213 1.56 13.76 3.60
C LEU A 213 2.98 13.72 3.04
N LYS A 214 3.30 14.58 2.06
CA LYS A 214 4.66 14.71 1.53
C LYS A 214 5.69 14.94 2.65
N VAL A 215 5.39 15.86 3.58
CA VAL A 215 6.29 16.15 4.70
C VAL A 215 6.43 14.94 5.64
N ILE A 216 5.33 14.26 5.96
CA ILE A 216 5.35 13.09 6.85
C ILE A 216 6.16 11.96 6.22
N ILE A 217 5.87 11.63 4.95
CA ILE A 217 6.50 10.52 4.22
C ILE A 217 8.00 10.79 4.06
N GLN A 218 8.36 12.01 3.66
CA GLN A 218 9.75 12.41 3.52
C GLN A 218 10.50 12.28 4.85
N ARG A 219 9.93 12.82 5.93
CA ARG A 219 10.54 12.72 7.28
C ARG A 219 10.71 11.27 7.72
N PHE A 220 9.72 10.43 7.46
CA PHE A 220 9.78 9.01 7.80
C PHE A 220 10.93 8.32 7.06
N PHE A 221 11.03 8.47 5.75
CA PHE A 221 12.12 7.88 4.97
C PHE A 221 13.47 8.49 5.31
N ASP A 222 13.56 9.80 5.52
CA ASP A 222 14.80 10.44 5.97
C ASP A 222 15.28 9.89 7.31
N THR A 223 14.37 9.51 8.20
CA THR A 223 14.73 8.93 9.50
C THR A 223 15.24 7.50 9.38
N HIS A 224 14.60 6.69 8.52
CA HIS A 224 14.83 5.24 8.49
C HIS A 224 15.73 4.78 7.33
N LEU A 225 16.02 5.65 6.35
CA LEU A 225 16.89 5.37 5.21
C LEU A 225 18.19 6.19 5.25
N ARG A 226 18.54 6.83 6.37
CA ARG A 226 19.84 7.49 6.50
C ARG A 226 20.96 6.46 6.47
N ALA A 227 22.06 6.82 5.80
CA ALA A 227 23.31 6.08 5.98
C ALA A 227 23.72 6.15 7.46
N PRO A 228 24.27 5.08 8.03
CA PRO A 228 24.84 5.08 9.36
C PRO A 228 25.98 6.10 9.49
#